data_6d4836665910aa6470690ef92be84841
#
_entry.id   6d4836665910aa6470690ef92be84841
#
_cell.length_a   1.000
_cell.length_b   1.000
_cell.length_c   1.000
_cell.angle_alpha   90.00
_cell.angle_beta   90.00
_cell.angle_gamma   90.00
#
_symmetry.space_group_name_H-M   'P 1'
#
loop_
_entity.id
_entity.type
_entity.pdbx_description
1 polymer ?
#
loop_
_entity_poly.entity_id
_entity_poly.type
_entity_poly.pdbx_seq_one_letter_code
_entity_poly.pdbx_strand_id
1 'polypeptide(L)'
;MSPTSVSAARAPRAPKPFYRQFGFQVLVAMVIGLALGFVARNMGPDASGNANWLVQTLATIGSSFVALLRALVPVLVFTAIVASIANLRELNNAAKLVWQTLLWFAITALIAVAIGIALGLIIQPGLHSGVAETAARAPSSSGSWLDFLKGLIPANIFGLQASTRVTDAGATTSLNFNVLQILVIAITVGIAALKVGPAADTFLAFNRSFLKIVHKILWWVIRLTPIGTIGLLGNAVAVYGWDALAQLGWYAAAIYIGLALVLFVVYPILLQGNGLNPIRYFQSAWPAIQLAFVSRSSIGTLPLTQRVTEENLGVPKEYAAFAVPLGATTKMDGCAAIYPAISAIFVAQFFGVPLGIEHYLLIVFVSVIGSAATAGLTGATVMLTLTLSTLGLPLEGVGLLLAIDPILDMGRTAVNVAGQALVPTIVAKRQGMLDQATYDRGESIERLDTVPAE
;
A
#
# COMPACT_ATOMS: atom_id res chain seq x y z
N MET A 1 6.06 -19.76 52.78
CA MET A 1 4.87 -19.06 52.25
C MET A 1 5.28 -17.64 51.92
N SER A 2 5.60 -17.39 50.68
CA SER A 2 5.91 -16.03 50.18
C SER A 2 4.63 -15.41 49.61
N PRO A 3 4.33 -14.13 49.88
CA PRO A 3 3.12 -13.51 49.37
C PRO A 3 3.22 -13.25 47.86
N THR A 4 2.24 -13.78 47.15
CA THR A 4 1.98 -13.49 45.71
C THR A 4 1.76 -11.99 45.52
N SER A 5 2.65 -11.34 44.81
CA SER A 5 2.48 -9.95 44.38
C SER A 5 1.32 -9.86 43.37
N VAL A 6 0.19 -9.34 43.85
CA VAL A 6 -0.94 -8.96 43.02
C VAL A 6 -0.48 -7.79 42.15
N SER A 7 -0.36 -8.04 40.85
CA SER A 7 -0.11 -6.99 39.84
C SER A 7 -1.25 -5.97 39.92
N ALA A 8 -0.95 -4.77 40.38
CA ALA A 8 -1.90 -3.67 40.46
C ALA A 8 -2.36 -3.33 39.01
N ALA A 9 -3.63 -3.59 38.73
CA ALA A 9 -4.27 -3.17 37.51
C ALA A 9 -4.12 -1.65 37.36
N ARG A 10 -3.33 -1.20 36.35
CA ARG A 10 -3.18 0.25 36.06
C ARG A 10 -4.56 0.84 35.76
N ALA A 11 -4.94 1.86 36.51
CA ALA A 11 -6.16 2.62 36.29
C ALA A 11 -6.26 3.11 34.83
N PRO A 12 -7.45 3.08 34.19
CA PRO A 12 -7.65 3.57 32.85
C PRO A 12 -7.26 5.06 32.79
N ARG A 13 -6.29 5.38 31.91
CA ARG A 13 -5.90 6.78 31.67
C ARG A 13 -7.07 7.53 31.07
N ALA A 14 -7.30 8.77 31.49
CA ALA A 14 -8.30 9.67 30.91
C ALA A 14 -8.09 9.80 29.39
N PRO A 15 -9.17 9.80 28.59
CA PRO A 15 -9.08 9.93 27.16
C PRO A 15 -8.39 11.25 26.79
N LYS A 16 -7.44 11.18 25.85
CA LYS A 16 -6.75 12.39 25.37
C LYS A 16 -7.74 13.34 24.70
N PRO A 17 -7.58 14.66 24.84
CA PRO A 17 -8.39 15.64 24.13
C PRO A 17 -8.36 15.34 22.63
N PHE A 18 -9.49 15.51 21.93
CA PHE A 18 -9.66 15.14 20.52
C PHE A 18 -8.58 15.75 19.57
N TYR A 19 -8.10 16.98 19.87
CA TYR A 19 -7.05 17.64 19.08
C TYR A 19 -5.65 16.99 19.21
N ARG A 20 -5.43 16.14 20.21
CA ARG A 20 -4.21 15.35 20.36
C ARG A 20 -4.30 13.97 19.72
N GLN A 21 -5.45 13.61 19.18
CA GLN A 21 -5.62 12.34 18.46
C GLN A 21 -4.86 12.40 17.14
N PHE A 22 -4.13 11.32 16.84
CA PHE A 22 -3.32 11.24 15.62
C PHE A 22 -4.16 11.45 14.35
N GLY A 23 -5.32 10.80 14.24
CA GLY A 23 -6.22 10.95 13.10
C GLY A 23 -6.69 12.38 12.88
N PHE A 24 -7.03 13.11 13.96
CA PHE A 24 -7.40 14.52 13.90
C PHE A 24 -6.24 15.41 13.42
N GLN A 25 -5.02 15.18 13.94
CA GLN A 25 -3.83 15.91 13.49
C GLN A 25 -3.55 15.69 12.00
N VAL A 26 -3.73 14.47 11.49
CA VAL A 26 -3.58 14.17 10.05
C VAL A 26 -4.68 14.87 9.23
N LEU A 27 -5.94 14.88 9.69
CA LEU A 27 -7.03 15.61 9.00
C LEU A 27 -6.75 17.12 8.92
N VAL A 28 -6.32 17.73 10.01
CA VAL A 28 -5.91 19.15 10.03
C VAL A 28 -4.75 19.38 9.07
N ALA A 29 -3.75 18.51 9.09
CA ALA A 29 -2.61 18.58 8.18
C ALA A 29 -3.03 18.44 6.70
N MET A 30 -4.03 17.61 6.38
CA MET A 30 -4.60 17.51 5.02
C MET A 30 -5.22 18.86 4.60
N VAL A 31 -6.02 19.49 5.45
CA VAL A 31 -6.63 20.80 5.15
C VAL A 31 -5.56 21.87 4.94
N ILE A 32 -4.55 21.93 5.81
CA ILE A 32 -3.42 22.87 5.67
C ILE A 32 -2.65 22.58 4.38
N GLY A 33 -2.37 21.31 4.07
CA GLY A 33 -1.67 20.90 2.85
C GLY A 33 -2.44 21.33 1.59
N LEU A 34 -3.75 21.09 1.54
CA LEU A 34 -4.61 21.56 0.45
C LEU A 34 -4.51 23.09 0.28
N ALA A 35 -4.70 23.84 1.37
CA ALA A 35 -4.65 25.32 1.33
C ALA A 35 -3.28 25.83 0.84
N LEU A 36 -2.18 25.31 1.39
CA LEU A 36 -0.82 25.69 0.96
C LEU A 36 -0.53 25.27 -0.49
N GLY A 37 -1.05 24.13 -0.94
CA GLY A 37 -0.95 23.68 -2.33
C GLY A 37 -1.64 24.62 -3.30
N PHE A 38 -2.85 25.13 -2.96
CA PHE A 38 -3.56 26.13 -3.75
C PHE A 38 -2.80 27.47 -3.76
N VAL A 39 -2.28 27.92 -2.62
CA VAL A 39 -1.46 29.13 -2.56
C VAL A 39 -0.22 29.00 -3.45
N ALA A 40 0.51 27.90 -3.31
CA ALA A 40 1.72 27.60 -4.09
C ALA A 40 1.44 27.58 -5.60
N ARG A 41 0.29 26.99 -6.01
CA ARG A 41 -0.14 26.97 -7.41
C ARG A 41 -0.45 28.38 -7.93
N ASN A 42 -1.18 29.19 -7.16
CA ASN A 42 -1.55 30.56 -7.55
C ASN A 42 -0.34 31.51 -7.61
N MET A 43 0.75 31.22 -6.91
CA MET A 43 2.00 31.99 -7.01
C MET A 43 2.65 31.84 -8.40
N GLY A 44 2.32 30.79 -9.15
CA GLY A 44 2.94 30.52 -10.44
C GLY A 44 4.43 30.11 -10.32
N PRO A 45 5.12 29.93 -11.45
CA PRO A 45 6.56 29.66 -11.47
C PRO A 45 7.37 30.88 -11.00
N ASP A 46 8.62 30.67 -10.62
CA ASP A 46 9.57 31.71 -10.29
C ASP A 46 10.00 32.52 -11.56
N ALA A 47 10.79 33.56 -11.37
CA ALA A 47 11.28 34.40 -12.45
C ALA A 47 12.11 33.65 -13.53
N SER A 48 12.59 32.46 -13.22
CA SER A 48 13.36 31.56 -14.09
C SER A 48 12.50 30.48 -14.74
N GLY A 49 11.19 30.47 -14.51
CA GLY A 49 10.26 29.45 -15.01
C GLY A 49 10.25 28.14 -14.22
N ASN A 50 10.97 28.08 -13.08
CA ASN A 50 11.00 26.91 -12.21
C ASN A 50 9.86 26.93 -11.17
N ALA A 51 9.67 25.79 -10.50
CA ALA A 51 8.74 25.72 -9.37
C ALA A 51 9.11 26.76 -8.30
N ASN A 52 8.13 27.53 -7.81
CA ASN A 52 8.35 28.54 -6.77
C ASN A 52 8.82 27.88 -5.45
N TRP A 53 9.35 28.72 -4.54
CA TRP A 53 9.93 28.28 -3.28
C TRP A 53 8.96 27.44 -2.42
N LEU A 54 7.65 27.75 -2.46
CA LEU A 54 6.66 27.04 -1.64
C LEU A 54 6.42 25.62 -2.18
N VAL A 55 6.33 25.46 -3.51
CA VAL A 55 6.25 24.13 -4.17
C VAL A 55 7.48 23.30 -3.81
N GLN A 56 8.69 23.88 -3.94
CA GLN A 56 9.94 23.19 -3.60
C GLN A 56 9.99 22.77 -2.13
N THR A 57 9.54 23.65 -1.21
CA THR A 57 9.48 23.35 0.23
C THR A 57 8.53 22.19 0.52
N LEU A 58 7.29 22.24 -0.04
CA LEU A 58 6.29 21.18 0.13
C LEU A 58 6.79 19.85 -0.44
N ALA A 59 7.41 19.87 -1.63
CA ALA A 59 8.00 18.70 -2.25
C ALA A 59 9.12 18.09 -1.39
N THR A 60 9.99 18.94 -0.83
CA THR A 60 11.10 18.50 0.02
C THR A 60 10.61 17.88 1.32
N ILE A 61 9.64 18.51 2.00
CA ILE A 61 9.05 17.96 3.23
C ILE A 61 8.40 16.59 2.95
N GLY A 62 7.58 16.53 1.90
CA GLY A 62 6.87 15.30 1.53
C GLY A 62 7.82 14.16 1.15
N SER A 63 8.79 14.43 0.27
CA SER A 63 9.75 13.42 -0.19
C SER A 63 10.68 12.95 0.93
N SER A 64 11.12 13.85 1.81
CA SER A 64 11.94 13.49 2.99
C SER A 64 11.17 12.58 3.94
N PHE A 65 9.91 12.87 4.21
CA PHE A 65 9.07 12.00 5.05
C PHE A 65 8.91 10.59 4.46
N VAL A 66 8.61 10.50 3.16
CA VAL A 66 8.51 9.19 2.48
C VAL A 66 9.85 8.46 2.45
N ALA A 67 10.96 9.17 2.27
CA ALA A 67 12.30 8.58 2.30
C ALA A 67 12.62 7.98 3.68
N LEU A 68 12.27 8.66 4.78
CA LEU A 68 12.42 8.13 6.14
C LEU A 68 11.60 6.85 6.36
N LEU A 69 10.35 6.80 5.89
CA LEU A 69 9.53 5.59 5.97
C LEU A 69 10.16 4.45 5.15
N ARG A 70 10.53 4.71 3.90
CA ARG A 70 11.13 3.70 2.99
C ARG A 70 12.44 3.14 3.52
N ALA A 71 13.26 3.96 4.17
CA ALA A 71 14.54 3.52 4.73
C ALA A 71 14.39 2.43 5.80
N LEU A 72 13.26 2.40 6.52
CA LEU A 72 13.00 1.41 7.56
C LEU A 72 12.43 0.10 7.02
N VAL A 73 11.79 0.11 5.85
CA VAL A 73 11.07 -1.05 5.29
C VAL A 73 11.96 -2.28 5.13
N PRO A 74 13.16 -2.21 4.52
CA PRO A 74 14.02 -3.39 4.32
C PRO A 74 14.35 -4.10 5.62
N VAL A 75 14.76 -3.33 6.61
CA VAL A 75 15.18 -3.85 7.91
C VAL A 75 13.98 -4.38 8.70
N LEU A 76 12.85 -3.65 8.67
CA LEU A 76 11.61 -4.07 9.34
C LEU A 76 11.10 -5.40 8.76
N VAL A 77 10.98 -5.48 7.43
CA VAL A 77 10.47 -6.69 6.74
C VAL A 77 11.37 -7.88 7.02
N PHE A 78 12.69 -7.72 6.88
CA PHE A 78 13.65 -8.80 7.14
C PHE A 78 13.53 -9.29 8.59
N THR A 79 13.68 -8.40 9.55
CA THR A 79 13.74 -8.77 10.98
C THR A 79 12.39 -9.30 11.48
N ALA A 80 11.27 -8.73 11.04
CA ALA A 80 9.94 -9.17 11.43
C ALA A 80 9.61 -10.56 10.88
N ILE A 81 9.95 -10.84 9.61
CA ILE A 81 9.68 -12.14 8.99
C ILE A 81 10.56 -13.23 9.58
N VAL A 82 11.86 -12.97 9.77
CA VAL A 82 12.76 -13.94 10.44
C VAL A 82 12.25 -14.27 11.84
N ALA A 83 11.86 -13.25 12.63
CA ALA A 83 11.29 -13.46 13.96
C ALA A 83 9.95 -14.24 13.90
N SER A 84 9.10 -13.90 12.93
CA SER A 84 7.81 -14.56 12.72
C SER A 84 7.98 -16.04 12.38
N ILE A 85 8.84 -16.38 11.43
CA ILE A 85 9.08 -17.77 11.05
C ILE A 85 9.65 -18.58 12.22
N ALA A 86 10.56 -18.00 13.00
CA ALA A 86 11.08 -18.63 14.20
C ALA A 86 9.97 -18.99 15.20
N ASN A 87 8.96 -18.10 15.33
CA ASN A 87 7.81 -18.30 16.22
C ASN A 87 6.72 -19.19 15.59
N LEU A 88 6.62 -19.26 14.25
CA LEU A 88 5.68 -20.16 13.54
C LEU A 88 5.97 -21.65 13.79
N ARG A 89 7.16 -21.99 14.31
CA ARG A 89 7.47 -23.36 14.78
C ARG A 89 6.46 -23.86 15.82
N GLU A 90 5.87 -22.93 16.60
CA GLU A 90 4.88 -23.22 17.61
C GLU A 90 3.45 -23.29 17.05
N LEU A 91 3.22 -22.80 15.83
CA LEU A 91 1.91 -22.81 15.15
C LEU A 91 1.79 -24.03 14.23
N ASN A 92 0.96 -25.00 14.64
CA ASN A 92 0.74 -26.27 13.92
C ASN A 92 0.16 -26.14 12.49
N ASN A 93 -0.05 -24.91 11.93
CA ASN A 93 -0.79 -24.69 10.69
C ASN A 93 -0.22 -23.57 9.78
N ALA A 94 1.07 -23.27 9.80
CA ALA A 94 1.67 -22.17 9.02
C ALA A 94 1.34 -22.22 7.51
N ALA A 95 1.46 -23.39 6.89
CA ALA A 95 1.14 -23.57 5.47
C ALA A 95 -0.33 -23.27 5.14
N LYS A 96 -1.24 -23.63 6.06
CA LYS A 96 -2.68 -23.34 5.93
C LYS A 96 -2.96 -21.83 6.00
N LEU A 97 -2.26 -21.10 6.88
CA LEU A 97 -2.37 -19.64 6.98
C LEU A 97 -1.91 -18.95 5.70
N VAL A 98 -0.76 -19.35 5.15
CA VAL A 98 -0.24 -18.83 3.87
C VAL A 98 -1.25 -19.05 2.76
N TRP A 99 -1.71 -20.30 2.60
CA TRP A 99 -2.69 -20.65 1.56
C TRP A 99 -3.98 -19.85 1.69
N GLN A 100 -4.54 -19.73 2.88
CA GLN A 100 -5.75 -18.95 3.10
C GLN A 100 -5.56 -17.46 2.85
N THR A 101 -4.41 -16.92 3.21
CA THR A 101 -4.07 -15.51 2.91
C THR A 101 -4.06 -15.26 1.41
N LEU A 102 -3.37 -16.11 0.65
CA LEU A 102 -3.31 -16.00 -0.81
C LEU A 102 -4.68 -16.23 -1.47
N LEU A 103 -5.48 -17.16 -0.96
CA LEU A 103 -6.84 -17.40 -1.43
C LEU A 103 -7.72 -16.16 -1.23
N TRP A 104 -7.65 -15.52 -0.06
CA TRP A 104 -8.41 -14.30 0.21
C TRP A 104 -7.91 -13.11 -0.60
N PHE A 105 -6.60 -13.01 -0.88
CA PHE A 105 -6.08 -12.04 -1.82
C PHE A 105 -6.69 -12.23 -3.22
N ALA A 106 -6.76 -13.47 -3.70
CA ALA A 106 -7.37 -13.78 -4.99
C ALA A 106 -8.87 -13.47 -5.02
N ILE A 107 -9.61 -13.81 -3.95
CA ILE A 107 -11.06 -13.53 -3.86
C ILE A 107 -11.33 -12.03 -3.94
N THR A 108 -10.62 -11.22 -3.17
CA THR A 108 -10.84 -9.76 -3.18
C THR A 108 -10.41 -9.14 -4.51
N ALA A 109 -9.33 -9.62 -5.13
CA ALA A 109 -8.89 -9.17 -6.45
C ALA A 109 -9.91 -9.54 -7.53
N LEU A 110 -10.49 -10.76 -7.50
CA LEU A 110 -11.55 -11.17 -8.43
C LEU A 110 -12.78 -10.26 -8.33
N ILE A 111 -13.22 -9.94 -7.12
CA ILE A 111 -14.36 -9.04 -6.92
C ILE A 111 -14.01 -7.64 -7.43
N ALA A 112 -12.82 -7.13 -7.10
CA ALA A 112 -12.39 -5.81 -7.50
C ALA A 112 -12.26 -5.68 -9.03
N VAL A 113 -11.67 -6.67 -9.72
CA VAL A 113 -11.54 -6.63 -11.17
C VAL A 113 -12.90 -6.74 -11.87
N ALA A 114 -13.82 -7.55 -11.35
CA ALA A 114 -15.17 -7.64 -11.87
C ALA A 114 -15.91 -6.29 -11.78
N ILE A 115 -15.77 -5.57 -10.65
CA ILE A 115 -16.29 -4.20 -10.48
C ILE A 115 -15.62 -3.26 -11.49
N GLY A 116 -14.29 -3.34 -11.66
CA GLY A 116 -13.56 -2.52 -12.63
C GLY A 116 -14.06 -2.73 -14.07
N ILE A 117 -14.24 -3.98 -14.49
CA ILE A 117 -14.78 -4.32 -15.82
C ILE A 117 -16.22 -3.77 -15.97
N ALA A 118 -17.07 -4.01 -14.99
CA ALA A 118 -18.46 -3.54 -15.04
C ALA A 118 -18.53 -2.00 -15.15
N LEU A 119 -17.76 -1.27 -14.36
CA LEU A 119 -17.73 0.19 -14.43
C LEU A 119 -17.12 0.71 -15.74
N GLY A 120 -16.08 0.08 -16.25
CA GLY A 120 -15.50 0.44 -17.55
C GLY A 120 -16.49 0.29 -18.70
N LEU A 121 -17.36 -0.75 -18.64
CA LEU A 121 -18.40 -1.00 -19.64
C LEU A 121 -19.62 -0.09 -19.47
N ILE A 122 -20.03 0.23 -18.24
CA ILE A 122 -21.21 1.05 -17.96
C ILE A 122 -20.90 2.53 -18.21
N ILE A 123 -19.78 3.03 -17.69
CA ILE A 123 -19.42 4.45 -17.76
C ILE A 123 -18.82 4.82 -19.11
N GLN A 124 -18.17 3.86 -19.78
CA GLN A 124 -17.51 4.02 -21.09
C GLN A 124 -16.56 5.22 -21.13
N PRO A 125 -15.61 5.30 -20.20
CA PRO A 125 -14.83 6.52 -19.98
C PRO A 125 -13.94 6.91 -21.18
N GLY A 126 -13.56 5.96 -22.02
CA GLY A 126 -12.77 6.22 -23.23
C GLY A 126 -13.54 6.95 -24.33
N LEU A 127 -14.86 6.76 -24.40
CA LEU A 127 -15.73 7.46 -25.37
C LEU A 127 -16.04 8.91 -24.95
N HIS A 128 -15.87 9.23 -23.67
CA HIS A 128 -16.18 10.54 -23.10
C HIS A 128 -14.93 11.34 -22.72
N SER A 129 -13.73 10.96 -23.22
CA SER A 129 -12.49 11.69 -22.93
C SER A 129 -12.41 12.96 -23.79
N GLY A 130 -11.96 14.07 -23.15
CA GLY A 130 -11.70 15.34 -23.83
C GLY A 130 -10.28 15.44 -24.40
N VAL A 131 -9.53 14.35 -24.44
CA VAL A 131 -8.11 14.34 -24.83
C VAL A 131 -7.97 13.98 -26.30
N ALA A 132 -7.11 14.73 -27.02
CA ALA A 132 -6.78 14.41 -28.40
C ALA A 132 -5.89 13.15 -28.48
N GLU A 133 -6.09 12.30 -29.49
CA GLU A 133 -5.29 11.08 -29.71
C GLU A 133 -3.79 11.39 -29.87
N THR A 134 -3.45 12.56 -30.40
CA THR A 134 -2.06 13.03 -30.55
C THR A 134 -1.33 13.24 -29.21
N ALA A 135 -2.03 13.29 -28.08
CA ALA A 135 -1.43 13.40 -26.75
C ALA A 135 -0.94 12.06 -26.18
N ALA A 136 -1.30 10.94 -26.80
CA ALA A 136 -0.87 9.62 -26.38
C ALA A 136 0.65 9.43 -26.58
N ARG A 137 1.33 8.87 -25.58
CA ARG A 137 2.78 8.63 -25.60
C ARG A 137 3.10 7.22 -25.11
N ALA A 138 4.15 6.64 -25.70
CA ALA A 138 4.67 5.35 -25.25
C ALA A 138 5.18 5.43 -23.78
N PRO A 139 4.97 4.37 -22.96
CA PRO A 139 5.43 4.34 -21.58
C PRO A 139 6.96 4.27 -21.50
N SER A 140 7.52 4.82 -20.41
CA SER A 140 8.97 4.77 -20.14
C SER A 140 9.45 3.39 -19.65
N SER A 141 8.55 2.51 -19.26
CA SER A 141 8.83 1.14 -18.83
C SER A 141 7.65 0.23 -19.12
N SER A 142 7.91 -1.03 -19.42
CA SER A 142 6.88 -2.06 -19.65
C SER A 142 7.06 -3.21 -18.66
N GLY A 143 5.94 -3.84 -18.25
CA GLY A 143 5.94 -5.04 -17.41
C GLY A 143 6.13 -6.31 -18.24
N SER A 144 6.83 -7.31 -17.68
CA SER A 144 7.01 -8.63 -18.28
C SER A 144 6.86 -9.72 -17.21
N TRP A 145 6.17 -10.82 -17.57
CA TRP A 145 6.07 -12.00 -16.69
C TRP A 145 7.42 -12.63 -16.40
N LEU A 146 8.32 -12.63 -17.37
CA LEU A 146 9.64 -13.18 -17.21
C LEU A 146 10.50 -12.33 -16.26
N ASP A 147 10.39 -11.01 -16.33
CA ASP A 147 11.11 -10.10 -15.45
C ASP A 147 10.59 -10.21 -14.00
N PHE A 148 9.28 -10.47 -13.84
CA PHE A 148 8.73 -10.78 -12.52
C PHE A 148 9.31 -12.08 -11.94
N LEU A 149 9.30 -13.16 -12.70
CA LEU A 149 9.85 -14.46 -12.23
C LEU A 149 11.35 -14.35 -11.93
N LYS A 150 12.11 -13.66 -12.77
CA LYS A 150 13.52 -13.34 -12.48
C LYS A 150 13.67 -12.46 -11.25
N GLY A 151 12.76 -11.52 -11.06
CA GLY A 151 12.72 -10.60 -9.92
C GLY A 151 12.47 -11.29 -8.56
N LEU A 152 11.91 -12.52 -8.55
CA LEU A 152 11.78 -13.34 -7.34
C LEU A 152 13.10 -13.89 -6.84
N ILE A 153 14.07 -14.10 -7.76
CA ILE A 153 15.39 -14.60 -7.43
C ILE A 153 16.26 -13.44 -6.98
N PRO A 154 16.72 -13.40 -5.71
CA PRO A 154 17.54 -12.31 -5.22
C PRO A 154 18.87 -12.23 -5.99
N ALA A 155 19.15 -11.06 -6.57
CA ALA A 155 20.43 -10.80 -7.24
C ALA A 155 21.59 -10.66 -6.25
N ASN A 156 21.27 -10.34 -5.00
CA ASN A 156 22.21 -10.25 -3.88
C ASN A 156 21.48 -10.43 -2.55
N ILE A 157 22.21 -10.69 -1.48
CA ILE A 157 21.68 -10.97 -0.13
C ILE A 157 20.90 -9.79 0.49
N PHE A 158 21.03 -8.58 -0.05
CA PHE A 158 20.36 -7.39 0.46
C PHE A 158 19.08 -7.02 -0.32
N GLY A 159 18.80 -7.72 -1.43
CA GLY A 159 17.71 -7.33 -2.34
C GLY A 159 17.91 -5.93 -2.94
N LEU A 160 19.18 -5.49 -3.08
CA LEU A 160 19.54 -4.18 -3.59
C LEU A 160 19.51 -4.18 -5.12
N GLN A 161 18.85 -3.17 -5.69
CA GLN A 161 18.77 -2.94 -7.13
C GLN A 161 19.22 -1.53 -7.49
N ALA A 162 19.97 -1.40 -8.57
CA ALA A 162 20.30 -0.13 -9.19
C ALA A 162 19.38 0.13 -10.38
N SER A 163 18.75 1.29 -10.42
CA SER A 163 17.98 1.76 -11.58
C SER A 163 18.64 3.01 -12.14
N THR A 164 19.02 2.98 -13.39
CA THR A 164 19.57 4.13 -14.10
C THR A 164 18.50 4.69 -15.04
N ARG A 165 18.15 5.95 -14.83
CA ARG A 165 17.28 6.71 -15.72
C ARG A 165 18.12 7.65 -16.56
N VAL A 166 18.08 7.49 -17.86
CA VAL A 166 18.74 8.38 -18.82
C VAL A 166 17.73 9.42 -19.30
N THR A 167 18.09 10.68 -19.22
CA THR A 167 17.32 11.82 -19.74
C THR A 167 18.24 12.68 -20.60
N ASP A 168 17.68 13.61 -21.36
CA ASP A 168 18.47 14.56 -22.18
C ASP A 168 19.43 15.40 -21.33
N ALA A 169 19.16 15.57 -20.04
CA ALA A 169 20.01 16.28 -19.08
C ALA A 169 21.10 15.41 -18.44
N GLY A 170 21.16 14.10 -18.75
CA GLY A 170 22.14 13.16 -18.19
C GLY A 170 21.56 11.88 -17.62
N ALA A 171 22.40 11.03 -17.05
CA ALA A 171 22.03 9.76 -16.43
C ALA A 171 22.01 9.89 -14.90
N THR A 172 20.89 9.50 -14.28
CA THR A 172 20.75 9.45 -12.81
C THR A 172 20.55 8.01 -12.38
N THR A 173 21.46 7.50 -11.53
CA THR A 173 21.35 6.16 -10.95
C THR A 173 20.84 6.25 -9.52
N SER A 174 19.77 5.52 -9.24
CA SER A 174 19.21 5.37 -7.89
C SER A 174 19.35 3.93 -7.41
N LEU A 175 19.67 3.77 -6.13
CA LEU A 175 19.71 2.49 -5.44
C LEU A 175 18.38 2.30 -4.68
N ASN A 176 17.73 1.17 -4.91
CA ASN A 176 16.48 0.83 -4.26
C ASN A 176 16.52 -0.60 -3.74
N PHE A 177 15.76 -0.86 -2.67
CA PHE A 177 15.57 -2.21 -2.16
C PHE A 177 14.34 -2.85 -2.78
N ASN A 178 14.49 -4.05 -3.30
CA ASN A 178 13.34 -4.86 -3.75
C ASN A 178 12.75 -5.61 -2.56
N VAL A 179 11.61 -5.14 -2.07
CA VAL A 179 10.95 -5.68 -0.88
C VAL A 179 10.54 -7.14 -1.08
N LEU A 180 10.16 -7.55 -2.30
CA LEU A 180 9.82 -8.94 -2.60
C LEU A 180 11.05 -9.86 -2.49
N GLN A 181 12.22 -9.41 -2.96
CA GLN A 181 13.48 -10.15 -2.77
C GLN A 181 13.86 -10.25 -1.29
N ILE A 182 13.70 -9.16 -0.54
CA ILE A 182 13.93 -9.18 0.93
C ILE A 182 12.99 -10.16 1.62
N LEU A 183 11.72 -10.23 1.20
CA LEU A 183 10.76 -11.22 1.69
C LEU A 183 11.28 -12.65 1.47
N VAL A 184 11.70 -12.97 0.23
CA VAL A 184 12.24 -14.30 -0.12
C VAL A 184 13.48 -14.61 0.70
N ILE A 185 14.41 -13.66 0.83
CA ILE A 185 15.64 -13.80 1.64
C ILE A 185 15.27 -14.05 3.11
N ALA A 186 14.36 -13.25 3.67
CA ALA A 186 13.95 -13.37 5.07
C ALA A 186 13.28 -14.71 5.38
N ILE A 187 12.41 -15.19 4.46
CA ILE A 187 11.79 -16.51 4.57
C ILE A 187 12.87 -17.60 4.54
N THR A 188 13.79 -17.53 3.60
CA THR A 188 14.89 -18.50 3.46
C THR A 188 15.77 -18.53 4.71
N VAL A 189 16.19 -17.37 5.21
CA VAL A 189 17.00 -17.24 6.44
C VAL A 189 16.22 -17.76 7.66
N GLY A 190 14.94 -17.39 7.80
CA GLY A 190 14.10 -17.88 8.89
C GLY A 190 13.96 -19.41 8.91
N ILE A 191 13.70 -20.02 7.75
CA ILE A 191 13.61 -21.48 7.61
C ILE A 191 14.99 -22.14 7.90
N ALA A 192 16.08 -21.57 7.38
CA ALA A 192 17.43 -22.08 7.64
C ALA A 192 17.77 -22.02 9.14
N ALA A 193 17.48 -20.90 9.81
CA ALA A 193 17.69 -20.75 11.25
C ALA A 193 16.92 -21.80 12.07
N LEU A 194 15.68 -22.12 11.67
CA LEU A 194 14.89 -23.18 12.29
C LEU A 194 15.54 -24.56 12.14
N LYS A 195 16.10 -24.86 10.94
CA LYS A 195 16.73 -26.15 10.66
C LYS A 195 18.08 -26.30 11.33
N VAL A 196 18.83 -25.24 11.51
CA VAL A 196 20.10 -25.21 12.26
C VAL A 196 19.89 -25.49 13.76
N GLY A 197 18.72 -25.12 14.30
CA GLY A 197 18.35 -25.39 15.69
C GLY A 197 19.10 -24.49 16.69
N PRO A 198 19.56 -25.04 17.86
CA PRO A 198 20.10 -24.21 18.96
C PRO A 198 21.28 -23.33 18.58
N ALA A 199 22.08 -23.70 17.58
CA ALA A 199 23.18 -22.89 17.11
C ALA A 199 22.75 -21.53 16.51
N ALA A 200 21.47 -21.40 16.09
CA ALA A 200 20.89 -20.17 15.58
C ALA A 200 20.31 -19.25 16.69
N ASP A 201 20.22 -19.70 17.94
CA ASP A 201 19.53 -18.96 19.01
C ASP A 201 20.12 -17.58 19.25
N THR A 202 21.42 -17.42 19.19
CA THR A 202 22.09 -16.12 19.33
C THR A 202 21.68 -15.17 18.22
N PHE A 203 21.62 -15.62 16.97
CA PHE A 203 21.16 -14.83 15.85
C PHE A 203 19.68 -14.44 16.00
N LEU A 204 18.82 -15.35 16.40
CA LEU A 204 17.39 -15.09 16.62
C LEU A 204 17.15 -14.13 17.77
N ALA A 205 17.94 -14.21 18.85
CA ALA A 205 17.90 -13.26 19.97
C ALA A 205 18.33 -11.85 19.54
N PHE A 206 19.42 -11.74 18.79
CA PHE A 206 19.87 -10.48 18.19
C PHE A 206 18.79 -9.89 17.27
N ASN A 207 18.23 -10.70 16.37
CA ASN A 207 17.20 -10.28 15.43
C ASN A 207 15.95 -9.73 16.16
N ARG A 208 15.50 -10.38 17.25
CA ARG A 208 14.38 -9.89 18.08
C ARG A 208 14.69 -8.56 18.77
N SER A 209 15.91 -8.41 19.31
CA SER A 209 16.36 -7.16 19.93
C SER A 209 16.44 -6.02 18.89
N PHE A 210 16.98 -6.30 17.72
CA PHE A 210 17.09 -5.33 16.65
C PHE A 210 15.71 -4.91 16.11
N LEU A 211 14.76 -5.84 15.98
CA LEU A 211 13.37 -5.54 15.63
C LEU A 211 12.72 -4.55 16.61
N LYS A 212 12.98 -4.69 17.92
CA LYS A 212 12.49 -3.73 18.94
C LYS A 212 13.05 -2.32 18.71
N ILE A 213 14.33 -2.21 18.35
CA ILE A 213 14.97 -0.92 18.03
C ILE A 213 14.35 -0.31 16.78
N VAL A 214 14.17 -1.09 15.73
CA VAL A 214 13.54 -0.65 14.46
C VAL A 214 12.12 -0.14 14.71
N HIS A 215 11.31 -0.83 15.52
CA HIS A 215 9.98 -0.38 15.93
C HIS A 215 10.02 0.96 16.66
N LYS A 216 11.03 1.21 17.50
CA LYS A 216 11.18 2.49 18.21
C LYS A 216 11.50 3.63 17.26
N ILE A 217 12.42 3.43 16.31
CA ILE A 217 12.74 4.41 15.26
C ILE A 217 11.51 4.69 14.40
N LEU A 218 10.81 3.64 13.99
CA LEU A 218 9.57 3.74 13.24
C LEU A 218 8.53 4.61 13.93
N TRP A 219 8.36 4.44 15.23
CA TRP A 219 7.45 5.25 16.01
C TRP A 219 7.80 6.76 15.95
N TRP A 220 9.09 7.12 15.96
CA TRP A 220 9.50 8.51 15.78
C TRP A 220 9.12 9.04 14.39
N VAL A 221 9.36 8.25 13.34
CA VAL A 221 9.02 8.64 11.97
C VAL A 221 7.51 8.77 11.78
N ILE A 222 6.70 7.86 12.34
CA ILE A 222 5.22 7.95 12.28
C ILE A 222 4.71 9.25 12.93
N ARG A 223 5.34 9.74 13.97
CA ARG A 223 4.94 11.03 14.58
C ARG A 223 5.13 12.23 13.66
N LEU A 224 5.95 12.13 12.64
CA LEU A 224 6.13 13.16 11.62
C LEU A 224 5.02 13.13 10.55
N THR A 225 4.11 12.16 10.57
CA THR A 225 3.04 12.03 9.56
C THR A 225 2.27 13.31 9.31
N PRO A 226 1.82 14.11 10.29
CA PRO A 226 1.10 15.35 10.00
C PRO A 226 1.94 16.32 9.15
N ILE A 227 3.23 16.47 9.45
CA ILE A 227 4.14 17.35 8.69
C ILE A 227 4.34 16.79 7.28
N GLY A 228 4.60 15.47 7.17
CA GLY A 228 4.72 14.77 5.89
C GLY A 228 3.46 14.91 5.02
N THR A 229 2.28 14.85 5.65
CA THR A 229 0.96 15.03 4.99
C THR A 229 0.82 16.42 4.37
N ILE A 230 1.20 17.48 5.09
CA ILE A 230 1.19 18.84 4.56
C ILE A 230 2.05 18.93 3.29
N GLY A 231 3.29 18.40 3.36
CA GLY A 231 4.21 18.43 2.22
C GLY A 231 3.69 17.64 1.02
N LEU A 232 3.26 16.39 1.24
CA LEU A 232 2.81 15.49 0.17
C LEU A 232 1.56 16.00 -0.54
N LEU A 233 0.52 16.35 0.24
CA LEU A 233 -0.76 16.80 -0.31
C LEU A 233 -0.64 18.19 -0.92
N GLY A 234 0.09 19.09 -0.26
CA GLY A 234 0.33 20.44 -0.78
C GLY A 234 1.10 20.41 -2.10
N ASN A 235 2.15 19.62 -2.19
CA ASN A 235 2.88 19.42 -3.44
C ASN A 235 2.01 18.82 -4.54
N ALA A 236 1.19 17.82 -4.22
CA ALA A 236 0.29 17.21 -5.19
C ALA A 236 -0.69 18.20 -5.80
N VAL A 237 -1.33 19.05 -4.97
CA VAL A 237 -2.26 20.09 -5.43
C VAL A 237 -1.54 21.16 -6.26
N ALA A 238 -0.35 21.60 -5.83
CA ALA A 238 0.42 22.61 -6.54
C ALA A 238 0.86 22.17 -7.94
N VAL A 239 1.30 20.92 -8.07
CA VAL A 239 1.89 20.40 -9.32
C VAL A 239 0.83 19.94 -10.31
N TYR A 240 -0.15 19.12 -9.86
CA TYR A 240 -1.03 18.41 -10.82
C TYR A 240 -2.26 19.23 -11.25
N GLY A 241 -2.80 20.08 -10.41
CA GLY A 241 -3.93 20.96 -10.73
C GLY A 241 -5.21 20.25 -11.20
N TRP A 242 -6.18 21.05 -11.67
CA TRP A 242 -7.51 20.54 -12.03
C TRP A 242 -7.73 20.35 -13.54
N ASP A 243 -6.88 20.91 -14.40
CA ASP A 243 -7.10 20.90 -15.86
C ASP A 243 -7.02 19.49 -16.46
N ALA A 244 -6.04 18.71 -16.02
CA ALA A 244 -5.90 17.30 -16.42
C ALA A 244 -7.07 16.44 -15.94
N LEU A 245 -7.59 16.72 -14.74
CA LEU A 245 -8.80 16.06 -14.21
C LEU A 245 -10.04 16.37 -15.02
N ALA A 246 -10.19 17.61 -15.54
CA ALA A 246 -11.36 17.99 -16.34
C ALA A 246 -11.41 17.18 -17.64
N GLN A 247 -10.26 16.94 -18.31
CA GLN A 247 -10.20 16.19 -19.56
C GLN A 247 -10.41 14.67 -19.38
N LEU A 248 -9.98 14.10 -18.27
CA LEU A 248 -10.11 12.68 -17.93
C LEU A 248 -11.13 12.43 -16.81
N GLY A 249 -12.10 13.34 -16.64
CA GLY A 249 -13.03 13.33 -15.52
C GLY A 249 -13.87 12.05 -15.43
N TRP A 250 -14.38 11.54 -16.54
CA TRP A 250 -15.14 10.29 -16.59
C TRP A 250 -14.30 9.07 -16.20
N TYR A 251 -13.03 9.06 -16.62
CA TYR A 251 -12.10 8.02 -16.23
C TYR A 251 -11.75 8.08 -14.75
N ALA A 252 -11.47 9.29 -14.23
CA ALA A 252 -11.23 9.49 -12.80
C ALA A 252 -12.46 9.09 -11.96
N ALA A 253 -13.65 9.48 -12.40
CA ALA A 253 -14.91 9.12 -11.74
C ALA A 253 -15.10 7.59 -11.72
N ALA A 254 -14.89 6.89 -12.84
CA ALA A 254 -15.01 5.44 -12.91
C ALA A 254 -14.06 4.75 -11.91
N ILE A 255 -12.79 5.20 -11.84
CA ILE A 255 -11.81 4.68 -10.88
C ILE A 255 -12.27 4.92 -9.44
N TYR A 256 -12.62 6.16 -9.07
CA TYR A 256 -12.99 6.47 -7.69
C TYR A 256 -14.30 5.83 -7.25
N ILE A 257 -15.28 5.67 -8.15
CA ILE A 257 -16.50 4.90 -7.88
C ILE A 257 -16.14 3.44 -7.60
N GLY A 258 -15.27 2.83 -8.40
CA GLY A 258 -14.81 1.46 -8.19
C GLY A 258 -14.08 1.29 -6.86
N LEU A 259 -13.18 2.21 -6.53
CA LEU A 259 -12.47 2.22 -5.26
C LEU A 259 -13.42 2.38 -4.07
N ALA A 260 -14.41 3.27 -4.18
CA ALA A 260 -15.43 3.46 -3.14
C ALA A 260 -16.31 2.22 -2.96
N LEU A 261 -16.71 1.56 -4.04
CA LEU A 261 -17.47 0.31 -3.97
C LEU A 261 -16.67 -0.80 -3.27
N VAL A 262 -15.39 -0.95 -3.58
CA VAL A 262 -14.54 -1.93 -2.90
C VAL A 262 -14.38 -1.59 -1.43
N LEU A 263 -14.05 -0.34 -1.11
CA LEU A 263 -13.75 0.07 0.26
C LEU A 263 -14.98 0.07 1.16
N PHE A 264 -16.11 0.62 0.66
CA PHE A 264 -17.30 0.90 1.49
C PHE A 264 -18.45 -0.08 1.30
N VAL A 265 -18.38 -0.97 0.30
CA VAL A 265 -19.41 -2.01 0.07
C VAL A 265 -18.79 -3.40 0.20
N VAL A 266 -17.78 -3.74 -0.61
CA VAL A 266 -17.22 -5.09 -0.64
C VAL A 266 -16.55 -5.45 0.69
N TYR A 267 -15.65 -4.60 1.19
CA TYR A 267 -14.94 -4.89 2.44
C TYR A 267 -15.88 -5.00 3.64
N PRO A 268 -16.87 -4.11 3.85
CA PRO A 268 -17.91 -4.31 4.86
C PRO A 268 -18.68 -5.60 4.73
N ILE A 269 -19.10 -6.00 3.52
CA ILE A 269 -19.82 -7.27 3.29
C ILE A 269 -18.93 -8.46 3.69
N LEU A 270 -17.65 -8.44 3.29
CA LEU A 270 -16.70 -9.51 3.64
C LEU A 270 -16.46 -9.58 5.16
N LEU A 271 -16.36 -8.43 5.84
CA LEU A 271 -16.24 -8.38 7.30
C LEU A 271 -17.47 -8.97 7.99
N GLN A 272 -18.67 -8.50 7.61
CA GLN A 272 -19.94 -8.99 8.17
C GLN A 272 -20.13 -10.49 7.92
N GLY A 273 -19.82 -10.96 6.72
CA GLY A 273 -19.88 -12.38 6.37
C GLY A 273 -18.92 -13.27 7.18
N ASN A 274 -17.92 -12.66 7.83
CA ASN A 274 -16.99 -13.35 8.74
C ASN A 274 -17.25 -13.02 10.22
N GLY A 275 -18.41 -12.41 10.55
CA GLY A 275 -18.77 -12.08 11.95
C GLY A 275 -17.94 -10.96 12.55
N LEU A 276 -17.45 -10.02 11.72
CA LEU A 276 -16.68 -8.86 12.14
C LEU A 276 -17.47 -7.57 11.90
N ASN A 277 -17.42 -6.63 12.82
CA ASN A 277 -18.09 -5.34 12.70
C ASN A 277 -17.29 -4.37 11.81
N PRO A 278 -17.80 -3.95 10.63
CA PRO A 278 -17.07 -3.07 9.72
C PRO A 278 -16.71 -1.71 10.31
N ILE A 279 -17.56 -1.15 11.17
CA ILE A 279 -17.28 0.14 11.80
C ILE A 279 -16.04 0.04 12.69
N ARG A 280 -15.90 -1.03 13.47
CA ARG A 280 -14.73 -1.28 14.32
C ARG A 280 -13.46 -1.44 13.47
N TYR A 281 -13.58 -2.15 12.35
CA TYR A 281 -12.50 -2.29 11.40
C TYR A 281 -11.99 -0.92 10.90
N PHE A 282 -12.90 -0.09 10.39
CA PHE A 282 -12.50 1.23 9.89
C PHE A 282 -11.97 2.16 10.98
N GLN A 283 -12.56 2.15 12.17
CA GLN A 283 -12.03 2.92 13.31
C GLN A 283 -10.57 2.56 13.61
N SER A 284 -10.24 1.28 13.58
CA SER A 284 -8.91 0.75 13.87
C SER A 284 -7.92 0.94 12.72
N ALA A 285 -8.33 0.70 11.47
CA ALA A 285 -7.46 0.74 10.29
C ALA A 285 -7.30 2.15 9.70
N TRP A 286 -8.19 3.09 10.03
CA TRP A 286 -8.27 4.42 9.41
C TRP A 286 -6.95 5.19 9.37
N PRO A 287 -6.12 5.22 10.42
CA PRO A 287 -4.84 5.91 10.37
C PRO A 287 -3.89 5.41 9.29
N ALA A 288 -3.86 4.09 9.05
CA ALA A 288 -3.05 3.52 7.96
C ALA A 288 -3.65 3.86 6.59
N ILE A 289 -4.99 3.84 6.45
CA ILE A 289 -5.69 4.22 5.22
C ILE A 289 -5.43 5.69 4.87
N GLN A 290 -5.49 6.60 5.85
CA GLN A 290 -5.19 8.03 5.64
C GLN A 290 -3.74 8.23 5.20
N LEU A 291 -2.77 7.60 5.88
CA LEU A 291 -1.36 7.70 5.49
C LEU A 291 -1.13 7.14 4.09
N ALA A 292 -1.77 6.03 3.74
CA ALA A 292 -1.69 5.44 2.41
C ALA A 292 -2.22 6.37 1.33
N PHE A 293 -3.36 7.01 1.57
CA PHE A 293 -3.95 8.00 0.67
C PHE A 293 -2.98 9.14 0.37
N VAL A 294 -2.34 9.70 1.39
CA VAL A 294 -1.46 10.86 1.24
C VAL A 294 -0.10 10.48 0.68
N SER A 295 0.49 9.39 1.17
CA SER A 295 1.85 8.94 0.79
C SER A 295 1.90 8.27 -0.59
N ARG A 296 0.78 7.76 -1.09
CA ARG A 296 0.69 6.98 -2.34
C ARG A 296 1.69 5.81 -2.37
N SER A 297 1.93 5.20 -1.20
CA SER A 297 2.93 4.14 -1.06
C SER A 297 2.48 3.08 -0.06
N SER A 298 2.03 1.93 -0.55
CA SER A 298 1.73 0.78 0.31
C SER A 298 2.95 0.33 1.12
N ILE A 299 4.13 0.35 0.49
CA ILE A 299 5.39 0.00 1.16
C ILE A 299 5.78 1.08 2.19
N GLY A 300 5.64 2.37 1.84
CA GLY A 300 5.91 3.44 2.80
C GLY A 300 4.95 3.43 4.00
N THR A 301 3.73 2.92 3.81
CA THR A 301 2.72 2.80 4.87
C THR A 301 2.81 1.47 5.62
N LEU A 302 3.55 0.49 5.08
CA LEU A 302 3.65 -0.87 5.63
C LEU A 302 3.87 -0.91 7.15
N PRO A 303 4.79 -0.12 7.72
CA PRO A 303 5.04 -0.16 9.15
C PRO A 303 3.81 0.22 9.99
N LEU A 304 3.05 1.22 9.55
CA LEU A 304 1.83 1.62 10.22
C LEU A 304 0.70 0.61 9.99
N THR A 305 0.60 0.07 8.77
CA THR A 305 -0.37 -0.97 8.42
C THR A 305 -0.18 -2.22 9.29
N GLN A 306 1.07 -2.66 9.43
CA GLN A 306 1.39 -3.80 10.29
C GLN A 306 0.99 -3.52 11.74
N ARG A 307 1.34 -2.35 12.25
CA ARG A 307 1.04 -1.97 13.62
C ARG A 307 -0.45 -1.90 13.92
N VAL A 308 -1.26 -1.27 13.07
CA VAL A 308 -2.73 -1.23 13.28
C VAL A 308 -3.33 -2.63 13.19
N THR A 309 -2.77 -3.49 12.34
CA THR A 309 -3.23 -4.88 12.20
C THR A 309 -2.96 -5.69 13.47
N GLU A 310 -1.80 -5.49 14.10
CA GLU A 310 -1.42 -6.15 15.34
C GLU A 310 -2.19 -5.57 16.56
N GLU A 311 -2.02 -4.27 16.79
CA GLU A 311 -2.40 -3.62 18.04
C GLU A 311 -3.87 -3.21 18.10
N ASN A 312 -4.48 -2.85 16.96
CA ASN A 312 -5.84 -2.32 16.93
C ASN A 312 -6.86 -3.34 16.39
N LEU A 313 -6.46 -4.16 15.41
CA LEU A 313 -7.32 -5.18 14.84
C LEU A 313 -7.18 -6.55 15.54
N GLY A 314 -6.23 -6.71 16.45
CA GLY A 314 -6.08 -7.91 17.26
C GLY A 314 -5.56 -9.14 16.50
N VAL A 315 -4.89 -8.93 15.37
CA VAL A 315 -4.25 -10.03 14.64
C VAL A 315 -2.95 -10.43 15.36
N PRO A 316 -2.67 -11.73 15.58
CA PRO A 316 -1.43 -12.16 16.20
C PRO A 316 -0.20 -11.59 15.49
N LYS A 317 0.75 -11.09 16.26
CA LYS A 317 1.96 -10.40 15.77
C LYS A 317 2.74 -11.23 14.77
N GLU A 318 2.92 -12.52 15.05
CA GLU A 318 3.65 -13.46 14.22
C GLU A 318 3.01 -13.61 12.84
N TYR A 319 1.68 -13.64 12.78
CA TYR A 319 0.94 -13.73 11.53
C TYR A 319 0.89 -12.38 10.80
N ALA A 320 0.64 -11.27 11.48
CA ALA A 320 0.63 -9.94 10.90
C ALA A 320 1.99 -9.57 10.28
N ALA A 321 3.10 -9.92 10.97
CA ALA A 321 4.46 -9.69 10.50
C ALA A 321 4.80 -10.43 9.18
N PHE A 322 4.08 -11.49 8.85
CA PHE A 322 4.16 -12.19 7.58
C PHE A 322 3.13 -11.68 6.58
N ALA A 323 1.86 -11.63 6.96
CA ALA A 323 0.75 -11.41 6.03
C ALA A 323 0.69 -9.97 5.50
N VAL A 324 1.02 -8.96 6.34
CA VAL A 324 0.97 -7.55 5.94
C VAL A 324 2.07 -7.19 4.94
N PRO A 325 3.37 -7.53 5.15
CA PRO A 325 4.41 -7.33 4.14
C PRO A 325 4.14 -8.08 2.83
N LEU A 326 3.67 -9.33 2.91
CA LEU A 326 3.24 -10.07 1.73
C LEU A 326 2.12 -9.32 1.00
N GLY A 327 1.11 -8.85 1.73
CA GLY A 327 0.01 -8.05 1.16
C GLY A 327 0.49 -6.74 0.54
N ALA A 328 1.44 -6.05 1.16
CA ALA A 328 1.98 -4.80 0.65
C ALA A 328 2.70 -4.96 -0.71
N THR A 329 3.15 -6.16 -1.02
CA THR A 329 3.81 -6.49 -2.30
C THR A 329 2.89 -7.16 -3.30
N THR A 330 1.90 -7.94 -2.87
CA THR A 330 1.13 -8.82 -3.76
C THR A 330 -0.37 -8.54 -3.79
N LYS A 331 -0.92 -7.83 -2.79
CA LYS A 331 -2.36 -7.55 -2.70
C LYS A 331 -2.66 -6.09 -2.96
N MET A 332 -3.11 -5.78 -4.15
CA MET A 332 -3.32 -4.41 -4.63
C MET A 332 -4.65 -4.28 -5.39
N ASP A 333 -5.79 -4.39 -4.70
CA ASP A 333 -7.12 -4.33 -5.32
C ASP A 333 -7.35 -3.01 -6.08
N GLY A 334 -6.80 -1.90 -5.59
CA GLY A 334 -6.86 -0.61 -6.27
C GLY A 334 -5.92 -0.52 -7.48
N CYS A 335 -4.63 -0.84 -7.28
CA CYS A 335 -3.59 -0.66 -8.31
C CYS A 335 -3.52 -1.79 -9.33
N ALA A 336 -3.87 -3.02 -8.96
CA ALA A 336 -3.68 -4.19 -9.81
C ALA A 336 -5.00 -4.84 -10.28
N ALA A 337 -6.16 -4.43 -9.75
CA ALA A 337 -7.44 -4.94 -10.19
C ALA A 337 -8.33 -3.84 -10.80
N ILE A 338 -8.81 -2.87 -10.02
CA ILE A 338 -9.70 -1.81 -10.52
C ILE A 338 -9.03 -0.97 -11.60
N TYR A 339 -7.84 -0.45 -11.31
CA TYR A 339 -7.14 0.48 -12.20
C TYR A 339 -6.82 -0.12 -13.57
N PRO A 340 -6.15 -1.28 -13.69
CA PRO A 340 -5.82 -1.82 -15.00
C PRO A 340 -7.06 -2.30 -15.77
N ALA A 341 -8.12 -2.75 -15.09
CA ALA A 341 -9.35 -3.16 -15.74
C ALA A 341 -10.07 -1.98 -16.42
N ILE A 342 -10.29 -0.88 -15.68
CA ILE A 342 -10.92 0.32 -16.23
C ILE A 342 -10.01 0.96 -17.28
N SER A 343 -8.69 0.97 -17.06
CA SER A 343 -7.72 1.55 -17.99
C SER A 343 -7.65 0.79 -19.32
N ALA A 344 -7.67 -0.55 -19.29
CA ALA A 344 -7.67 -1.36 -20.50
C ALA A 344 -8.94 -1.11 -21.32
N ILE A 345 -10.09 -1.03 -20.68
CA ILE A 345 -11.35 -0.71 -21.35
C ILE A 345 -11.35 0.72 -21.89
N PHE A 346 -10.79 1.68 -21.11
CA PHE A 346 -10.61 3.06 -21.57
C PHE A 346 -9.75 3.11 -22.84
N VAL A 347 -8.58 2.47 -22.82
CA VAL A 347 -7.66 2.46 -23.97
C VAL A 347 -8.30 1.81 -25.19
N ALA A 348 -8.99 0.67 -25.00
CA ALA A 348 -9.69 0.00 -26.07
C ALA A 348 -10.80 0.89 -26.71
N GLN A 349 -11.60 1.56 -25.88
CA GLN A 349 -12.63 2.50 -26.33
C GLN A 349 -12.04 3.73 -27.02
N PHE A 350 -10.96 4.30 -26.47
CA PHE A 350 -10.30 5.50 -26.99
C PHE A 350 -9.69 5.28 -28.37
N PHE A 351 -9.04 4.12 -28.59
CA PHE A 351 -8.45 3.75 -29.87
C PHE A 351 -9.40 2.94 -30.78
N GLY A 352 -10.65 2.76 -30.41
CA GLY A 352 -11.64 2.04 -31.21
C GLY A 352 -11.36 0.53 -31.38
N VAL A 353 -10.63 -0.09 -30.46
CA VAL A 353 -10.29 -1.52 -30.49
C VAL A 353 -11.41 -2.34 -29.82
N PRO A 354 -12.07 -3.26 -30.53
CA PRO A 354 -13.13 -4.07 -29.94
C PRO A 354 -12.56 -5.12 -28.97
N LEU A 355 -13.15 -5.24 -27.78
CA LEU A 355 -12.82 -6.27 -26.80
C LEU A 355 -13.83 -7.44 -26.88
N GLY A 356 -13.34 -8.67 -27.07
CA GLY A 356 -14.10 -9.90 -26.93
C GLY A 356 -14.07 -10.46 -25.50
N ILE A 357 -14.81 -11.54 -25.24
CA ILE A 357 -14.85 -12.19 -23.93
C ILE A 357 -13.48 -12.67 -23.46
N GLU A 358 -12.62 -13.11 -24.38
CA GLU A 358 -11.26 -13.53 -24.12
C GLU A 358 -10.39 -12.41 -23.53
N HIS A 359 -10.59 -11.17 -23.96
CA HIS A 359 -9.88 -10.00 -23.41
C HIS A 359 -10.31 -9.73 -21.96
N TYR A 360 -11.60 -9.85 -21.62
CA TYR A 360 -12.07 -9.69 -20.23
C TYR A 360 -11.51 -10.80 -19.32
N LEU A 361 -11.45 -12.05 -19.80
CA LEU A 361 -10.84 -13.15 -19.07
C LEU A 361 -9.32 -12.91 -18.85
N LEU A 362 -8.62 -12.37 -19.85
CA LEU A 362 -7.22 -11.98 -19.71
C LEU A 362 -7.05 -10.83 -18.71
N ILE A 363 -7.93 -9.82 -18.69
CA ILE A 363 -7.92 -8.77 -17.66
C ILE A 363 -8.03 -9.39 -16.26
N VAL A 364 -8.96 -10.31 -16.06
CA VAL A 364 -9.14 -11.02 -14.78
C VAL A 364 -7.88 -11.80 -14.43
N PHE A 365 -7.35 -12.58 -15.34
CA PHE A 365 -6.14 -13.37 -15.13
C PHE A 365 -4.94 -12.51 -14.74
N VAL A 366 -4.67 -11.46 -15.53
CA VAL A 366 -3.56 -10.54 -15.27
C VAL A 366 -3.74 -9.80 -13.95
N SER A 367 -4.96 -9.38 -13.61
CA SER A 367 -5.23 -8.65 -12.37
C SER A 367 -5.01 -9.53 -11.14
N VAL A 368 -5.45 -10.78 -11.15
CA VAL A 368 -5.36 -11.68 -10.01
C VAL A 368 -3.93 -12.21 -9.84
N ILE A 369 -3.30 -12.67 -10.94
CA ILE A 369 -1.97 -13.29 -10.88
C ILE A 369 -0.87 -12.22 -10.97
N GLY A 370 -1.03 -11.22 -11.86
CA GLY A 370 -0.05 -10.16 -12.08
C GLY A 370 0.10 -9.19 -10.92
N SER A 371 -0.88 -9.12 -10.00
CA SER A 371 -0.75 -8.32 -8.77
C SER A 371 0.52 -8.69 -8.00
N ALA A 372 0.87 -9.96 -7.94
CA ALA A 372 2.11 -10.43 -7.35
C ALA A 372 3.37 -9.94 -8.12
N ALA A 373 3.22 -9.64 -9.43
CA ALA A 373 4.33 -9.23 -10.28
C ALA A 373 4.84 -7.80 -10.04
N THR A 374 4.08 -6.97 -9.35
CA THR A 374 4.41 -5.54 -9.20
C THR A 374 5.43 -5.26 -8.10
N ALA A 375 5.63 -6.19 -7.18
CA ALA A 375 6.56 -6.05 -6.04
C ALA A 375 6.41 -4.73 -5.24
N GLY A 376 5.27 -4.05 -5.36
CA GLY A 376 4.94 -2.84 -4.58
C GLY A 376 5.65 -1.54 -4.96
N LEU A 377 6.51 -1.51 -5.97
CA LEU A 377 7.36 -0.34 -6.24
C LEU A 377 6.82 0.62 -7.30
N THR A 378 6.46 0.16 -8.48
CA THR A 378 5.88 0.98 -9.57
C THR A 378 4.59 0.36 -10.07
N GLY A 379 3.84 -0.23 -9.14
CA GLY A 379 2.80 -1.21 -9.37
C GLY A 379 1.78 -0.81 -10.43
N ALA A 380 1.28 0.41 -10.38
CA ALA A 380 0.23 0.83 -11.29
C ALA A 380 0.69 0.89 -12.75
N THR A 381 1.83 1.52 -13.03
CA THR A 381 2.37 1.62 -14.40
C THR A 381 2.76 0.26 -14.96
N VAL A 382 3.43 -0.58 -14.14
CA VAL A 382 3.83 -1.93 -14.54
C VAL A 382 2.60 -2.81 -14.78
N MET A 383 1.60 -2.76 -13.91
CA MET A 383 0.34 -3.50 -14.10
C MET A 383 -0.42 -3.05 -15.33
N LEU A 384 -0.50 -1.74 -15.57
CA LEU A 384 -1.18 -1.22 -16.75
C LEU A 384 -0.48 -1.67 -18.04
N THR A 385 0.84 -1.51 -18.13
CA THR A 385 1.59 -1.95 -19.31
C THR A 385 1.53 -3.46 -19.51
N LEU A 386 1.60 -4.24 -18.43
CA LEU A 386 1.45 -5.70 -18.50
C LEU A 386 0.05 -6.07 -19.01
N THR A 387 -1.00 -5.43 -18.50
CA THR A 387 -2.38 -5.66 -18.94
C THR A 387 -2.57 -5.30 -20.39
N LEU A 388 -2.18 -4.09 -20.82
CA LEU A 388 -2.32 -3.63 -22.21
C LEU A 388 -1.52 -4.50 -23.19
N SER A 389 -0.27 -4.86 -22.83
CA SER A 389 0.57 -5.73 -23.67
C SER A 389 -0.04 -7.13 -23.83
N THR A 390 -0.61 -7.69 -22.74
CA THR A 390 -1.27 -9.00 -22.78
C THR A 390 -2.52 -8.99 -23.66
N LEU A 391 -3.22 -7.86 -23.73
CA LEU A 391 -4.41 -7.66 -24.55
C LEU A 391 -4.09 -7.22 -25.99
N GLY A 392 -2.82 -6.94 -26.32
CA GLY A 392 -2.45 -6.38 -27.60
C GLY A 392 -2.96 -4.95 -27.84
N LEU A 393 -3.24 -4.20 -26.77
CA LEU A 393 -3.70 -2.83 -26.83
C LEU A 393 -2.56 -1.82 -26.98
N PRO A 394 -2.80 -0.63 -27.60
CA PRO A 394 -1.78 0.41 -27.76
C PRO A 394 -1.20 0.89 -26.43
N LEU A 395 0.12 0.80 -26.28
CA LEU A 395 0.83 1.24 -25.07
C LEU A 395 0.92 2.76 -24.93
N GLU A 396 0.67 3.49 -26.00
CA GLU A 396 0.59 4.96 -26.05
C GLU A 396 -0.48 5.49 -25.09
N GLY A 397 -1.55 4.73 -24.88
CA GLY A 397 -2.59 5.03 -23.90
C GLY A 397 -2.08 5.14 -22.47
N VAL A 398 -0.97 4.47 -22.12
CA VAL A 398 -0.37 4.58 -20.77
C VAL A 398 0.08 6.01 -20.49
N GLY A 399 0.77 6.63 -21.44
CA GLY A 399 1.26 8.01 -21.28
C GLY A 399 0.14 9.00 -21.01
N LEU A 400 -1.02 8.79 -21.67
CA LEU A 400 -2.21 9.60 -21.47
C LEU A 400 -2.77 9.49 -20.03
N LEU A 401 -2.91 8.27 -19.54
CA LEU A 401 -3.48 8.01 -18.21
C LEU A 401 -2.56 8.43 -17.06
N LEU A 402 -1.24 8.45 -17.31
CA LEU A 402 -0.25 8.90 -16.32
C LEU A 402 -0.38 10.39 -15.97
N ALA A 403 -1.05 11.20 -16.79
CA ALA A 403 -1.26 12.63 -16.51
C ALA A 403 -2.02 12.87 -15.19
N ILE A 404 -2.98 12.02 -14.84
CA ILE A 404 -3.76 12.13 -13.60
C ILE A 404 -3.45 11.01 -12.60
N ASP A 405 -2.50 10.14 -12.94
CA ASP A 405 -2.14 8.98 -12.12
C ASP A 405 -1.83 9.33 -10.65
N PRO A 406 -1.10 10.42 -10.34
CA PRO A 406 -0.81 10.78 -8.96
C PRO A 406 -2.05 11.07 -8.09
N ILE A 407 -3.13 11.53 -8.70
CA ILE A 407 -4.39 11.79 -8.00
C ILE A 407 -5.14 10.46 -7.80
N LEU A 408 -5.18 9.63 -8.82
CA LEU A 408 -5.82 8.32 -8.75
C LEU A 408 -5.09 7.39 -7.78
N ASP A 409 -3.76 7.48 -7.72
CA ASP A 409 -2.92 6.66 -6.86
C ASP A 409 -3.18 6.88 -5.37
N MET A 410 -3.63 8.05 -4.98
CA MET A 410 -4.06 8.33 -3.59
C MET A 410 -5.18 7.36 -3.17
N GLY A 411 -6.26 7.30 -3.94
CA GLY A 411 -7.40 6.42 -3.67
C GLY A 411 -7.04 4.94 -3.81
N ARG A 412 -6.28 4.58 -4.86
CA ARG A 412 -5.86 3.19 -5.09
C ARG A 412 -5.01 2.66 -3.94
N THR A 413 -4.06 3.45 -3.45
CA THR A 413 -3.19 3.04 -2.34
C THR A 413 -3.95 2.93 -1.04
N ALA A 414 -4.94 3.81 -0.79
CA ALA A 414 -5.82 3.69 0.38
C ALA A 414 -6.59 2.36 0.39
N VAL A 415 -7.16 1.96 -0.76
CA VAL A 415 -7.87 0.68 -0.91
C VAL A 415 -6.91 -0.51 -0.75
N ASN A 416 -5.71 -0.43 -1.34
CA ASN A 416 -4.70 -1.49 -1.19
C ASN A 416 -4.38 -1.72 0.29
N VAL A 417 -4.07 -0.67 1.03
CA VAL A 417 -3.69 -0.75 2.45
C VAL A 417 -4.86 -1.22 3.32
N ALA A 418 -6.08 -0.72 3.06
CA ALA A 418 -7.27 -1.25 3.72
C ALA A 418 -7.39 -2.77 3.51
N GLY A 419 -7.24 -3.24 2.28
CA GLY A 419 -7.29 -4.67 1.99
C GLY A 419 -6.14 -5.47 2.59
N GLN A 420 -4.95 -4.88 2.71
CA GLN A 420 -3.78 -5.52 3.33
C GLN A 420 -3.95 -5.75 4.83
N ALA A 421 -4.71 -4.92 5.53
CA ALA A 421 -5.12 -5.13 6.91
C ALA A 421 -6.36 -6.04 7.04
N LEU A 422 -7.31 -5.94 6.07
CA LEU A 422 -8.56 -6.70 6.05
C LEU A 422 -8.34 -8.21 6.01
N VAL A 423 -7.51 -8.67 5.07
CA VAL A 423 -7.35 -10.10 4.83
C VAL A 423 -6.72 -10.81 6.02
N PRO A 424 -5.63 -10.33 6.63
CA PRO A 424 -5.11 -10.93 7.85
C PRO A 424 -6.14 -10.98 8.97
N THR A 425 -6.97 -9.95 9.12
CA THR A 425 -8.04 -9.90 10.14
C THR A 425 -9.10 -10.99 9.88
N ILE A 426 -9.57 -11.14 8.65
CA ILE A 426 -10.53 -12.19 8.27
C ILE A 426 -9.94 -13.59 8.51
N VAL A 427 -8.72 -13.83 8.06
CA VAL A 427 -8.06 -15.13 8.21
C VAL A 427 -7.80 -15.45 9.68
N ALA A 428 -7.34 -14.48 10.47
CA ALA A 428 -7.16 -14.66 11.93
C ALA A 428 -8.49 -15.02 12.60
N LYS A 429 -9.58 -14.33 12.24
CA LYS A 429 -10.94 -14.67 12.74
C LYS A 429 -11.35 -16.09 12.39
N ARG A 430 -11.19 -16.49 11.13
CA ARG A 430 -11.56 -17.84 10.64
C ARG A 430 -10.74 -18.96 11.25
N GLN A 431 -9.51 -18.68 11.66
CA GLN A 431 -8.64 -19.64 12.35
C GLN A 431 -8.76 -19.60 13.88
N GLY A 432 -9.64 -18.77 14.44
CA GLY A 432 -9.83 -18.65 15.89
C GLY A 432 -8.63 -18.01 16.62
N MET A 433 -7.78 -17.29 15.89
CA MET A 433 -6.56 -16.65 16.43
C MET A 433 -6.76 -15.16 16.76
N LEU A 434 -7.86 -14.54 16.27
CA LEU A 434 -8.10 -13.12 16.44
C LEU A 434 -8.38 -12.79 17.92
N ASP A 435 -7.69 -11.79 18.47
CA ASP A 435 -8.09 -11.19 19.76
C ASP A 435 -9.35 -10.34 19.54
N GLN A 436 -10.50 -10.99 19.72
CA GLN A 436 -11.81 -10.37 19.52
C GLN A 436 -12.04 -9.18 20.47
N ALA A 437 -11.51 -9.23 21.68
CA ALA A 437 -11.66 -8.13 22.63
C ALA A 437 -10.91 -6.88 22.18
N THR A 438 -9.74 -7.04 21.58
CA THR A 438 -8.99 -5.94 20.95
C THR A 438 -9.73 -5.40 19.75
N TYR A 439 -10.24 -6.27 18.86
CA TYR A 439 -10.99 -5.86 17.69
C TYR A 439 -12.25 -5.04 18.05
N ASP A 440 -13.03 -5.51 19.02
CA ASP A 440 -14.32 -4.92 19.40
C ASP A 440 -14.17 -3.58 20.13
N ARG A 441 -12.99 -3.28 20.68
CA ARG A 441 -12.72 -1.95 21.26
C ARG A 441 -12.79 -0.84 20.21
N GLY A 442 -12.39 -1.11 18.96
CA GLY A 442 -12.40 -0.13 17.88
C GLY A 442 -11.55 1.10 18.19
N GLU A 443 -10.44 0.91 18.89
CA GLU A 443 -9.56 2.00 19.31
C GLU A 443 -8.69 2.45 18.14
N SER A 444 -8.72 3.75 17.85
CA SER A 444 -7.69 4.40 17.03
C SER A 444 -6.36 4.46 17.83
N ILE A 445 -5.24 4.66 17.11
CA ILE A 445 -3.83 4.60 17.58
C ILE A 445 -3.49 5.43 18.85
N GLU A 446 -4.39 5.72 19.75
CA GLU A 446 -4.09 6.47 20.97
C GLU A 446 -3.08 5.79 21.92
N ARG A 447 -2.84 4.48 21.75
CA ARG A 447 -1.79 3.74 22.45
C ARG A 447 -0.38 3.88 21.88
N LEU A 448 -0.15 4.71 20.86
CA LEU A 448 1.19 5.00 20.34
C LEU A 448 2.17 5.54 21.40
N ASP A 449 1.67 6.06 22.51
CA ASP A 449 2.49 6.64 23.58
C ASP A 449 2.95 5.63 24.64
N THR A 450 2.49 4.39 24.55
CA THR A 450 2.89 3.35 25.50
C THR A 450 3.58 2.19 24.78
N VAL A 451 4.83 2.41 24.32
CA VAL A 451 5.76 1.28 24.25
C VAL A 451 6.03 0.93 25.73
N PRO A 452 5.71 -0.30 26.20
CA PRO A 452 6.19 -0.71 27.52
C PRO A 452 7.71 -0.57 27.53
N ALA A 453 8.22 0.18 28.47
CA ALA A 453 9.61 0.06 28.88
C ALA A 453 9.68 -1.29 29.63
N GLU A 454 9.97 -2.38 28.91
CA GLU A 454 10.44 -3.65 29.45
C GLU A 454 11.52 -4.20 28.51
#